data_f136381f97855bd65b48e5d02f657bf4
#
_entry.id   f136381f97855bd65b48e5d02f657bf4
#
_cell.length_a   1.000
_cell.length_b   1.000
_cell.length_c   1.000
_cell.angle_alpha   90.00
_cell.angle_beta   90.00
_cell.angle_gamma   90.00
#
_symmetry.space_group_name_H-M   'P 1'
#
loop_
_entity.id
_entity.type
_entity.pdbx_description
1 polymer ?
#
loop_
_entity_poly.entity_id
_entity_poly.type
_entity_poly.pdbx_seq_one_letter_code
_entity_poly.pdbx_strand_id
1 'polypeptide(L)'
;GGLAGFNENVLKSFESELKLNVIPFVESNFRVKTGSENRALAGLSMGGLQTLYAGVKNSDMFAYLGVFSSGWFANNTALSQPQYDFMTANKDKINKDVKSFWIAMGGKEDIAYNNCQIMMDKFKEIGIAFSYYESPGGHTWPVWREDLYKFAPLLFR
;
A
#
# COMPACT_ATOMS: atom_id res chain seq x y z
N GLY A 1 14.13 19.10 1.16
CA GLY A 1 13.87 18.06 0.16
C GLY A 1 12.41 17.69 0.18
N GLY A 2 11.59 18.46 -0.55
CA GLY A 2 10.17 18.15 -0.67
C GLY A 2 9.91 17.08 -1.72
N LEU A 3 8.68 16.59 -1.78
CA LEU A 3 8.14 15.63 -2.74
C LEU A 3 8.21 16.11 -4.23
N ALA A 4 8.84 17.24 -4.52
CA ALA A 4 8.95 17.84 -5.84
C ALA A 4 9.70 16.97 -6.88
N GLY A 5 10.49 15.99 -6.43
CA GLY A 5 11.16 15.00 -7.31
C GLY A 5 10.47 13.62 -7.32
N PHE A 6 9.36 13.46 -6.60
CA PHE A 6 8.65 12.19 -6.53
C PHE A 6 7.82 11.99 -7.81
N ASN A 7 8.15 10.97 -8.55
CA ASN A 7 7.48 10.61 -9.80
C ASN A 7 7.35 9.08 -9.92
N GLU A 8 6.66 8.63 -10.95
CA GLU A 8 6.40 7.20 -11.17
C GLU A 8 7.68 6.36 -11.29
N ASN A 9 8.80 6.94 -11.73
CA ASN A 9 10.06 6.18 -11.87
C ASN A 9 10.59 5.70 -10.52
N VAL A 10 10.40 6.48 -9.45
CA VAL A 10 10.78 6.06 -8.08
C VAL A 10 9.97 4.83 -7.66
N LEU A 11 8.67 4.80 -7.98
CA LEU A 11 7.79 3.67 -7.69
C LEU A 11 8.15 2.44 -8.53
N LYS A 12 8.44 2.63 -9.83
CA LYS A 12 8.89 1.56 -10.74
C LYS A 12 10.22 0.97 -10.30
N SER A 13 11.17 1.79 -9.86
CA SER A 13 12.46 1.32 -9.34
C SER A 13 12.29 0.46 -8.11
N PHE A 14 11.45 0.88 -7.16
CA PHE A 14 11.11 0.07 -5.98
C PHE A 14 10.46 -1.26 -6.37
N GLU A 15 9.45 -1.23 -7.25
CA GLU A 15 8.79 -2.44 -7.72
C GLU A 15 9.79 -3.42 -8.35
N SER A 16 10.67 -2.92 -9.23
CA SER A 16 11.68 -3.73 -9.91
C SER A 16 12.67 -4.33 -8.91
N GLU A 17 13.17 -3.53 -7.96
CA GLU A 17 14.09 -4.02 -6.91
C GLU A 17 13.45 -5.11 -6.07
N LEU A 18 12.20 -4.92 -5.66
CA LEU A 18 11.45 -5.90 -4.88
C LEU A 18 11.28 -7.23 -5.62
N LYS A 19 10.90 -7.17 -6.90
CA LYS A 19 10.60 -8.35 -7.71
C LYS A 19 11.83 -9.09 -8.21
N LEU A 20 12.86 -8.35 -8.62
CA LEU A 20 14.02 -8.94 -9.30
C LEU A 20 15.16 -9.27 -8.35
N ASN A 21 15.25 -8.60 -7.22
CA ASN A 21 16.37 -8.76 -6.28
C ASN A 21 15.90 -9.24 -4.91
N VAL A 22 15.03 -8.50 -4.22
CA VAL A 22 14.72 -8.79 -2.81
C VAL A 22 14.00 -10.13 -2.65
N ILE A 23 12.90 -10.37 -3.37
CA ILE A 23 12.13 -11.61 -3.25
C ILE A 23 12.98 -12.83 -3.67
N PRO A 24 13.64 -12.85 -4.84
CA PRO A 24 14.49 -13.98 -5.23
C PRO A 24 15.64 -14.22 -4.26
N PHE A 25 16.28 -13.16 -3.74
CA PHE A 25 17.35 -13.29 -2.75
C PHE A 25 16.86 -13.95 -1.46
N VAL A 26 15.74 -13.49 -0.92
CA VAL A 26 15.17 -14.05 0.31
C VAL A 26 14.77 -15.51 0.12
N GLU A 27 14.09 -15.83 -0.98
CA GLU A 27 13.63 -17.20 -1.25
C GLU A 27 14.76 -18.19 -1.52
N SER A 28 15.88 -17.73 -2.09
CA SER A 28 17.04 -18.59 -2.36
C SER A 28 17.97 -18.76 -1.17
N ASN A 29 17.98 -17.83 -0.21
CA ASN A 29 18.93 -17.85 0.91
C ASN A 29 18.31 -18.22 2.27
N PHE A 30 16.98 -18.16 2.39
CA PHE A 30 16.30 -18.39 3.67
C PHE A 30 15.18 -19.41 3.52
N ARG A 31 14.89 -20.14 4.59
CA ARG A 31 13.76 -21.07 4.64
C ARG A 31 12.46 -20.30 4.85
N VAL A 32 11.90 -19.78 3.79
CA VAL A 32 10.63 -19.06 3.80
C VAL A 32 9.56 -19.85 3.06
N LYS A 33 8.31 -19.61 3.39
CA LYS A 33 7.19 -20.08 2.58
C LYS A 33 7.06 -19.16 1.37
N THR A 34 6.99 -19.74 0.19
CA THR A 34 6.77 -19.02 -1.07
C THR A 34 5.26 -18.90 -1.37
N GLY A 35 4.91 -18.13 -2.39
CA GLY A 35 3.51 -17.91 -2.79
C GLY A 35 2.91 -16.63 -2.20
N SER A 36 1.92 -16.07 -2.88
CA SER A 36 1.30 -14.79 -2.50
C SER A 36 0.65 -14.84 -1.12
N GLU A 37 0.07 -15.98 -0.76
CA GLU A 37 -0.58 -16.19 0.54
C GLU A 37 0.39 -16.13 1.73
N ASN A 38 1.68 -16.22 1.46
CA ASN A 38 2.76 -16.12 2.45
C ASN A 38 3.55 -14.82 2.35
N ARG A 39 3.09 -13.86 1.52
CA ARG A 39 3.73 -12.55 1.37
C ARG A 39 2.78 -11.42 1.74
N ALA A 40 3.29 -10.52 2.56
CA ALA A 40 2.67 -9.25 2.88
C ALA A 40 3.59 -8.11 2.43
N LEU A 41 3.03 -7.02 1.93
CA LEU A 41 3.74 -5.78 1.65
C LEU A 41 3.09 -4.66 2.44
N ALA A 42 3.87 -3.98 3.26
CA ALA A 42 3.36 -2.87 4.05
C ALA A 42 4.37 -1.73 4.11
N GLY A 43 3.87 -0.51 4.21
CA GLY A 43 4.72 0.66 4.31
C GLY A 43 3.99 1.88 4.86
N LEU A 44 4.77 2.78 5.46
CA LEU A 44 4.29 4.06 5.98
C LEU A 44 4.72 5.21 5.07
N SER A 45 3.90 6.27 5.00
CA SER A 45 4.22 7.49 4.25
C SER A 45 4.61 7.17 2.79
N MET A 46 5.85 7.46 2.37
CA MET A 46 6.34 7.09 1.04
C MET A 46 6.32 5.57 0.83
N GLY A 47 6.64 4.77 1.85
CA GLY A 47 6.51 3.31 1.80
C GLY A 47 5.08 2.84 1.57
N GLY A 48 4.09 3.61 2.03
CA GLY A 48 2.67 3.39 1.73
C GLY A 48 2.35 3.60 0.25
N LEU A 49 2.92 4.64 -0.39
CA LEU A 49 2.79 4.83 -1.85
C LEU A 49 3.46 3.71 -2.64
N GLN A 50 4.62 3.25 -2.18
CA GLN A 50 5.31 2.10 -2.78
C GLN A 50 4.49 0.83 -2.64
N THR A 51 3.85 0.61 -1.49
CA THR A 51 2.93 -0.52 -1.26
C THR A 51 1.71 -0.43 -2.16
N LEU A 52 1.10 0.74 -2.29
CA LEU A 52 -0.03 0.97 -3.20
C LEU A 52 0.35 0.66 -4.64
N TYR A 53 1.51 1.15 -5.09
CA TYR A 53 1.96 0.96 -6.46
C TYR A 53 2.32 -0.50 -6.76
N ALA A 54 3.30 -1.04 -6.04
CA ALA A 54 3.84 -2.37 -6.30
C ALA A 54 2.85 -3.48 -5.90
N GLY A 55 2.18 -3.33 -4.75
CA GLY A 55 1.25 -4.34 -4.24
C GLY A 55 0.02 -4.49 -5.11
N VAL A 56 -0.59 -3.38 -5.52
CA VAL A 56 -1.80 -3.41 -6.37
C VAL A 56 -1.50 -3.94 -7.77
N LYS A 57 -0.38 -3.50 -8.38
CA LYS A 57 0.01 -3.97 -9.72
C LYS A 57 0.41 -5.44 -9.75
N ASN A 58 0.86 -5.97 -8.62
CA ASN A 58 1.29 -7.36 -8.47
C ASN A 58 0.45 -8.06 -7.39
N SER A 59 -0.87 -7.94 -7.46
CA SER A 59 -1.81 -8.56 -6.51
C SER A 59 -1.68 -10.08 -6.44
N ASP A 60 -1.21 -10.70 -7.52
CA ASP A 60 -0.87 -12.12 -7.57
C ASP A 60 0.43 -12.51 -6.81
N MET A 61 1.18 -11.52 -6.33
CA MET A 61 2.40 -11.74 -5.55
C MET A 61 2.23 -11.50 -4.05
N PHE A 62 1.23 -10.70 -3.65
CA PHE A 62 1.02 -10.27 -2.27
C PHE A 62 -0.45 -10.39 -1.88
N ALA A 63 -0.77 -11.33 -0.98
CA ALA A 63 -2.14 -11.48 -0.49
C ALA A 63 -2.51 -10.47 0.62
N TYR A 64 -1.55 -9.74 1.17
CA TYR A 64 -1.76 -8.79 2.26
C TYR A 64 -1.06 -7.48 1.97
N LEU A 65 -1.82 -6.38 1.96
CA LEU A 65 -1.31 -5.03 1.74
C LEU A 65 -1.63 -4.15 2.94
N GLY A 66 -0.61 -3.47 3.47
CA GLY A 66 -0.73 -2.53 4.59
C GLY A 66 -0.24 -1.14 4.20
N VAL A 67 -1.13 -0.16 4.18
CA VAL A 67 -0.82 1.24 3.81
C VAL A 67 -1.03 2.11 5.03
N PHE A 68 0.05 2.68 5.58
CA PHE A 68 0.00 3.47 6.80
C PHE A 68 0.34 4.93 6.51
N SER A 69 -0.50 5.85 6.99
CA SER A 69 -0.31 7.31 6.84
C SER A 69 0.08 7.71 5.42
N SER A 70 -0.70 7.25 4.43
CA SER A 70 -0.40 7.45 3.02
C SER A 70 -1.68 7.49 2.17
N GLY A 71 -1.53 7.98 0.96
CA GLY A 71 -2.58 8.02 -0.05
C GLY A 71 -2.05 8.69 -1.32
N TRP A 72 -2.66 8.43 -2.47
CA TRP A 72 -2.28 9.10 -3.70
C TRP A 72 -2.45 10.61 -3.59
N PHE A 73 -1.49 11.36 -4.11
CA PHE A 73 -1.55 12.82 -4.10
C PHE A 73 -2.72 13.34 -4.92
N ALA A 74 -3.70 13.93 -4.25
CA ALA A 74 -4.92 14.46 -4.89
C ALA A 74 -4.63 15.58 -5.91
N ASN A 75 -3.57 16.34 -5.68
CA ASN A 75 -3.13 17.43 -6.55
C ASN A 75 -2.14 16.99 -7.65
N ASN A 76 -1.78 15.71 -7.72
CA ASN A 76 -0.90 15.15 -8.76
C ASN A 76 -1.67 14.10 -9.56
N THR A 77 -2.59 14.55 -10.39
CA THR A 77 -3.43 13.67 -11.23
C THR A 77 -2.63 12.90 -12.27
N ALA A 78 -1.49 13.42 -12.72
CA ALA A 78 -0.59 12.72 -13.62
C ALA A 78 -0.02 11.44 -12.99
N LEU A 79 0.14 11.42 -11.67
CA LEU A 79 0.58 10.24 -10.93
C LEU A 79 -0.61 9.37 -10.49
N SER A 80 -1.68 9.96 -9.97
CA SER A 80 -2.77 9.22 -9.33
C SER A 80 -3.77 8.64 -10.34
N GLN A 81 -4.12 9.35 -11.41
CA GLN A 81 -5.14 8.90 -12.36
C GLN A 81 -4.79 7.58 -13.05
N PRO A 82 -3.56 7.37 -13.56
CA PRO A 82 -3.20 6.06 -14.14
C PRO A 82 -3.33 4.89 -13.17
N GLN A 83 -3.15 5.14 -11.86
CA GLN A 83 -3.31 4.10 -10.83
C GLN A 83 -4.80 3.77 -10.63
N TYR A 84 -5.67 4.77 -10.58
CA TYR A 84 -7.11 4.54 -10.49
C TYR A 84 -7.67 3.85 -11.74
N ASP A 85 -7.20 4.22 -12.93
CA ASP A 85 -7.58 3.57 -14.20
C ASP A 85 -7.16 2.10 -14.20
N PHE A 86 -5.94 1.80 -13.74
CA PHE A 86 -5.47 0.42 -13.58
C PHE A 86 -6.34 -0.37 -12.60
N MET A 87 -6.65 0.22 -11.44
CA MET A 87 -7.49 -0.44 -10.43
C MET A 87 -8.90 -0.68 -10.95
N THR A 88 -9.46 0.26 -11.69
CA THR A 88 -10.79 0.13 -12.32
C THR A 88 -10.81 -1.05 -13.30
N ALA A 89 -9.80 -1.14 -14.15
CA ALA A 89 -9.69 -2.22 -15.13
C ALA A 89 -9.42 -3.60 -14.51
N ASN A 90 -8.84 -3.65 -13.32
CA ASN A 90 -8.39 -4.89 -12.66
C ASN A 90 -9.07 -5.16 -11.31
N LYS A 91 -10.18 -4.48 -10.97
CA LYS A 91 -10.78 -4.54 -9.62
C LYS A 91 -11.11 -5.95 -9.16
N ASP A 92 -11.68 -6.76 -10.04
CA ASP A 92 -12.11 -8.12 -9.67
C ASP A 92 -10.91 -9.02 -9.37
N LYS A 93 -9.82 -8.86 -10.15
CA LYS A 93 -8.55 -9.56 -9.87
C LYS A 93 -7.95 -9.10 -8.55
N ILE A 94 -7.87 -7.79 -8.31
CA ILE A 94 -7.33 -7.23 -7.06
C ILE A 94 -8.13 -7.72 -5.86
N ASN A 95 -9.46 -7.63 -5.91
CA ASN A 95 -10.33 -8.08 -4.83
C ASN A 95 -10.28 -9.59 -4.59
N LYS A 96 -9.98 -10.38 -5.62
CA LYS A 96 -9.80 -11.83 -5.51
C LYS A 96 -8.45 -12.20 -4.89
N ASP A 97 -7.38 -11.56 -5.34
CA ASP A 97 -6.00 -11.92 -4.98
C ASP A 97 -5.60 -11.38 -3.60
N VAL A 98 -6.02 -10.16 -3.27
CA VAL A 98 -5.68 -9.50 -2.01
C VAL A 98 -6.67 -9.89 -0.93
N LYS A 99 -6.25 -10.76 -0.01
CA LYS A 99 -7.07 -11.23 1.13
C LYS A 99 -7.29 -10.14 2.18
N SER A 100 -6.33 -9.24 2.34
CA SER A 100 -6.44 -8.10 3.25
C SER A 100 -5.76 -6.88 2.65
N PHE A 101 -6.56 -5.87 2.31
CA PHE A 101 -6.10 -4.54 1.96
C PHE A 101 -6.39 -3.63 3.15
N TRP A 102 -5.38 -3.39 3.97
CA TRP A 102 -5.48 -2.63 5.20
C TRP A 102 -4.95 -1.21 5.00
N ILE A 103 -5.77 -0.22 5.30
CA ILE A 103 -5.39 1.19 5.29
C ILE A 103 -5.48 1.69 6.73
N ALA A 104 -4.39 2.24 7.24
CA ALA A 104 -4.34 2.81 8.58
C ALA A 104 -3.83 4.24 8.53
N MET A 105 -4.37 5.08 9.40
CA MET A 105 -4.11 6.51 9.39
C MET A 105 -4.08 7.06 10.82
N GLY A 106 -3.26 8.05 11.04
CA GLY A 106 -3.42 8.95 12.19
C GLY A 106 -4.67 9.81 12.06
N GLY A 107 -4.94 10.63 13.05
CA GLY A 107 -6.05 11.59 13.03
C GLY A 107 -5.86 12.72 12.01
N LYS A 108 -6.72 13.71 12.10
CA LYS A 108 -6.72 14.87 11.18
C LYS A 108 -5.43 15.69 11.17
N GLU A 109 -4.58 15.52 12.17
CA GLU A 109 -3.24 16.13 12.24
C GLU A 109 -2.22 15.40 11.35
N ASP A 110 -2.54 14.22 10.83
CA ASP A 110 -1.65 13.53 9.91
C ASP A 110 -1.64 14.25 8.55
N ILE A 111 -0.44 14.60 8.08
CA ILE A 111 -0.26 15.34 6.81
C ILE A 111 -0.80 14.59 5.59
N ALA A 112 -0.92 13.26 5.67
CA ALA A 112 -1.46 12.43 4.61
C ALA A 112 -2.99 12.24 4.70
N TYR A 113 -3.63 12.75 5.76
CA TYR A 113 -5.04 12.48 6.05
C TYR A 113 -5.96 12.77 4.87
N ASN A 114 -5.91 13.98 4.33
CA ASN A 114 -6.79 14.39 3.23
C ASN A 114 -6.56 13.55 1.96
N ASN A 115 -5.30 13.28 1.60
CA ASN A 115 -4.98 12.43 0.44
C ASN A 115 -5.52 11.01 0.64
N CYS A 116 -5.41 10.47 1.84
CA CYS A 116 -5.94 9.15 2.18
C CYS A 116 -7.47 9.10 2.07
N GLN A 117 -8.18 10.10 2.60
CA GLN A 117 -9.64 10.15 2.52
C GLN A 117 -10.12 10.20 1.05
N ILE A 118 -9.52 11.07 0.23
CA ILE A 118 -9.84 11.17 -1.20
C ILE A 118 -9.55 9.84 -1.91
N MET A 119 -8.44 9.19 -1.60
CA MET A 119 -8.09 7.88 -2.16
C MET A 119 -9.12 6.81 -1.77
N MET A 120 -9.52 6.75 -0.50
CA MET A 120 -10.51 5.77 -0.03
C MET A 120 -11.88 5.99 -0.68
N ASP A 121 -12.29 7.23 -0.90
CA ASP A 121 -13.53 7.52 -1.62
C ASP A 121 -13.45 7.04 -3.07
N LYS A 122 -12.32 7.23 -3.74
CA LYS A 122 -12.07 6.65 -5.07
C LYS A 122 -12.10 5.12 -5.05
N PHE A 123 -11.53 4.48 -4.04
CA PHE A 123 -11.58 3.02 -3.90
C PHE A 123 -13.01 2.52 -3.74
N LYS A 124 -13.85 3.21 -2.99
CA LYS A 124 -15.29 2.91 -2.87
C LYS A 124 -16.01 3.06 -4.22
N GLU A 125 -15.75 4.16 -4.95
CA GLU A 125 -16.32 4.40 -6.29
C GLU A 125 -15.94 3.29 -7.28
N ILE A 126 -14.68 2.85 -7.28
CA ILE A 126 -14.17 1.77 -8.13
C ILE A 126 -14.73 0.40 -7.70
N GLY A 127 -14.99 0.22 -6.41
CA GLY A 127 -15.39 -1.05 -5.81
C GLY A 127 -14.22 -1.92 -5.35
N ILE A 128 -13.13 -1.29 -4.91
CA ILE A 128 -12.01 -1.98 -4.26
C ILE A 128 -12.37 -2.28 -2.81
N ALA A 129 -12.22 -3.54 -2.41
CA ALA A 129 -12.42 -3.96 -1.03
C ALA A 129 -11.21 -3.58 -0.16
N PHE A 130 -11.45 -2.89 0.93
CA PHE A 130 -10.41 -2.54 1.91
C PHE A 130 -11.00 -2.39 3.32
N SER A 131 -10.13 -2.47 4.32
CA SER A 131 -10.43 -2.14 5.71
C SER A 131 -9.71 -0.87 6.11
N TYR A 132 -10.33 -0.05 6.94
CA TYR A 132 -9.76 1.21 7.43
C TYR A 132 -9.67 1.22 8.94
N TYR A 133 -8.55 1.72 9.45
CA TYR A 133 -8.32 1.95 10.87
C TYR A 133 -7.74 3.35 11.08
N GLU A 134 -8.27 4.08 12.04
CA GLU A 134 -7.78 5.40 12.43
C GLU A 134 -7.34 5.37 13.89
N SER A 135 -6.10 5.77 14.14
CA SER A 135 -5.55 5.93 15.48
C SER A 135 -5.41 7.41 15.83
N PRO A 136 -5.51 7.80 17.10
CA PRO A 136 -5.25 9.18 17.49
C PRO A 136 -3.77 9.55 17.28
N GLY A 137 -3.52 10.76 16.79
CA GLY A 137 -2.19 11.31 16.55
C GLY A 137 -1.94 11.64 15.08
N GLY A 138 -0.78 12.22 14.78
CA GLY A 138 -0.41 12.67 13.45
C GLY A 138 0.57 11.75 12.76
N HIS A 139 1.39 12.30 11.87
CA HIS A 139 2.38 11.58 11.06
C HIS A 139 3.63 11.19 11.87
N THR A 140 3.48 10.24 12.79
CA THR A 140 4.46 9.95 13.84
C THR A 140 4.64 8.45 14.10
N TRP A 141 5.81 8.08 14.64
CA TRP A 141 6.14 6.70 15.02
C TRP A 141 5.16 6.05 16.02
N PRO A 142 4.62 6.74 17.04
CA PRO A 142 3.60 6.12 17.90
C PRO A 142 2.37 5.63 17.12
N VAL A 143 1.88 6.42 16.17
CA VAL A 143 0.77 6.04 15.28
C VAL A 143 1.14 4.82 14.46
N TRP A 144 2.27 4.83 13.78
CA TRP A 144 2.68 3.70 12.90
C TRP A 144 2.95 2.40 13.65
N ARG A 145 3.41 2.47 14.90
CA ARG A 145 3.54 1.28 15.75
C ARG A 145 2.19 0.69 16.10
N GLU A 146 1.22 1.53 16.41
CA GLU A 146 -0.16 1.10 16.66
C GLU A 146 -0.77 0.48 15.40
N ASP A 147 -0.60 1.12 14.24
CA ASP A 147 -1.07 0.62 12.95
C ASP A 147 -0.49 -0.76 12.64
N LEU A 148 0.82 -0.94 12.82
CA LEU A 148 1.47 -2.23 12.64
C LEU A 148 0.98 -3.28 13.66
N TYR A 149 0.80 -2.88 14.91
CA TYR A 149 0.28 -3.77 15.97
C TYR A 149 -1.12 -4.30 15.63
N LYS A 150 -1.97 -3.46 15.01
CA LYS A 150 -3.32 -3.87 14.57
C LYS A 150 -3.28 -4.70 13.28
N PHE A 151 -2.37 -4.40 12.37
CA PHE A 151 -2.26 -5.09 11.08
C PHE A 151 -1.62 -6.48 11.20
N ALA A 152 -0.54 -6.61 11.95
CA ALA A 152 0.24 -7.85 12.01
C ALA A 152 -0.58 -9.11 12.38
N PRO A 153 -1.55 -9.06 13.32
CA PRO A 153 -2.39 -10.22 13.63
C PRO A 153 -3.32 -10.66 12.51
N LEU A 154 -3.51 -9.87 11.47
CA LEU A 154 -4.37 -10.19 10.32
C LEU A 154 -3.64 -10.99 9.24
N LEU A 155 -2.31 -11.09 9.33
CA LEU A 155 -1.47 -11.71 8.31
C LEU A 155 -1.48 -13.24 8.39
N PHE A 156 -1.43 -13.86 7.21
CA PHE A 156 -1.19 -15.31 7.03
C PHE A 156 -2.23 -16.22 7.69
N ARG A 157 -3.48 -15.79 7.69
CA ARG A 157 -4.64 -16.54 8.20
C ARG A 157 -5.43 -17.20 7.09
#